data_a8b0e7a86a43606b6fad846f3f35d312
#
_entry.id   a8b0e7a86a43606b6fad846f3f35d312
#
_cell.length_a   1.000
_cell.length_b   1.000
_cell.length_c   1.000
_cell.angle_alpha   90.00
_cell.angle_beta   90.00
_cell.angle_gamma   90.00
#
_symmetry.space_group_name_H-M   'P 1'
#
loop_
_entity.id
_entity.type
_entity.pdbx_description
1 polymer ?
#
loop_
_entity_poly.entity_id
_entity_poly.type
_entity_poly.pdbx_seq_one_letter_code
_entity_poly.pdbx_strand_id
1 'polypeptide(L)'
;GSEMCIRDRVLSLLEELNRIKPVWVELGLQTMHEKTAQYIRRGYPLSCFEEAVNELHRRGIPVIVHTILGLPGEGQEEVFATMDYLNGLSISGIKLQLLHVLKNTDLAADYAAGKFEVLEQDAYLTLVIDCLRRLRPDFVIHRVTGDGPGDLLIAPTWSQAKRTVLNELHHRMKEEHAYQGQLLDEEKGGNTP
;
A
#
# COMPACT_ATOMS: atom_id res chain seq x y z
N GLY A 1 -11.20 9.81 -23.28
CA GLY A 1 -10.57 9.59 -22.13
C GLY A 1 -10.82 8.46 -21.16
N SER A 2 -11.75 7.53 -21.33
CA SER A 2 -12.02 6.46 -20.32
C SER A 2 -11.27 5.14 -20.55
N GLU A 3 -10.19 5.16 -21.31
CA GLU A 3 -9.50 3.90 -21.65
C GLU A 3 -8.66 3.27 -20.55
N MET A 4 -8.38 4.00 -19.48
CA MET A 4 -7.55 3.51 -18.36
C MET A 4 -8.36 3.01 -17.16
N CYS A 5 -9.65 3.27 -17.10
CA CYS A 5 -10.53 2.73 -16.07
C CYS A 5 -10.96 1.30 -16.42
N ILE A 6 -11.37 0.53 -15.41
CA ILE A 6 -11.83 -0.84 -15.62
C ILE A 6 -13.06 -0.85 -16.56
N ARG A 7 -13.00 -1.66 -17.62
CA ARG A 7 -14.06 -1.69 -18.64
C ARG A 7 -15.19 -2.65 -18.23
N ASP A 8 -16.43 -2.33 -18.58
CA ASP A 8 -17.62 -3.15 -18.27
C ASP A 8 -17.47 -4.60 -18.67
N ARG A 9 -16.86 -4.87 -19.83
CA ARG A 9 -16.60 -6.24 -20.29
C ARG A 9 -15.68 -7.03 -19.35
N VAL A 10 -14.66 -6.36 -18.77
CA VAL A 10 -13.73 -6.98 -17.82
C VAL A 10 -14.47 -7.26 -16.51
N LEU A 11 -15.28 -6.32 -16.05
CA LEU A 11 -16.10 -6.47 -14.84
C LEU A 11 -17.09 -7.64 -14.97
N SER A 12 -17.78 -7.75 -16.10
CA SER A 12 -18.71 -8.86 -16.37
C SER A 12 -17.99 -10.22 -16.35
N LEU A 13 -16.82 -10.29 -16.97
CA LEU A 13 -15.99 -11.51 -16.96
C LEU A 13 -15.53 -11.88 -15.53
N LEU A 14 -15.07 -10.90 -14.74
CA LEU A 14 -14.68 -11.13 -13.36
C LEU A 14 -15.87 -11.62 -12.51
N GLU A 15 -17.05 -11.07 -12.73
CA GLU A 15 -18.26 -11.50 -12.05
C GLU A 15 -18.64 -12.96 -12.41
N GLU A 16 -18.56 -13.34 -13.68
CA GLU A 16 -18.76 -14.72 -14.12
C GLU A 16 -17.75 -15.67 -13.47
N LEU A 17 -16.47 -15.30 -13.47
CA LEU A 17 -15.42 -16.10 -12.84
C LEU A 17 -15.64 -16.23 -11.33
N ASN A 18 -16.07 -15.17 -10.66
CA ASN A 18 -16.32 -15.18 -9.23
C ASN A 18 -17.47 -16.10 -8.83
N ARG A 19 -18.46 -16.33 -9.73
CA ARG A 19 -19.53 -17.33 -9.53
C ARG A 19 -19.04 -18.77 -9.60
N ILE A 20 -17.99 -19.02 -10.40
CA ILE A 20 -17.41 -20.36 -10.57
C ILE A 20 -16.44 -20.67 -9.44
N LYS A 21 -15.56 -19.72 -9.13
CA LYS A 21 -14.54 -19.81 -8.10
C LYS A 21 -14.27 -18.43 -7.51
N PRO A 22 -14.25 -18.28 -6.19
CA PRO A 22 -13.94 -16.99 -5.56
C PRO A 22 -12.64 -16.40 -6.10
N VAL A 23 -12.72 -15.14 -6.52
CA VAL A 23 -11.59 -14.35 -7.01
C VAL A 23 -11.48 -13.06 -6.19
N TRP A 24 -10.30 -12.48 -6.16
CA TRP A 24 -10.08 -11.10 -5.71
C TRP A 24 -9.29 -10.35 -6.76
N VAL A 25 -9.37 -9.04 -6.73
CA VAL A 25 -8.63 -8.15 -7.63
C VAL A 25 -7.63 -7.34 -6.84
N GLU A 26 -6.41 -7.27 -7.34
CA GLU A 26 -5.35 -6.43 -6.77
C GLU A 26 -5.25 -5.13 -7.57
N LEU A 27 -5.43 -4.00 -6.89
CA LEU A 27 -5.36 -2.67 -7.49
C LEU A 27 -4.17 -1.88 -6.94
N GLY A 28 -3.44 -1.24 -7.82
CA GLY A 28 -2.30 -0.39 -7.47
C GLY A 28 -2.74 1.03 -7.19
N LEU A 29 -2.93 1.43 -5.94
CA LEU A 29 -3.08 2.85 -5.56
C LEU A 29 -1.72 3.54 -5.49
N GLN A 30 -0.74 2.89 -4.89
CA GLN A 30 0.58 3.34 -4.47
C GLN A 30 0.51 4.46 -3.42
N THR A 31 -0.17 5.56 -3.71
CA THR A 31 -0.46 6.71 -2.85
C THR A 31 -1.76 7.40 -3.29
N MET A 32 -2.45 8.07 -2.39
CA MET A 32 -3.58 8.94 -2.73
C MET A 32 -3.14 10.29 -3.33
N HIS A 33 -1.89 10.70 -3.13
CA HIS A 33 -1.39 12.01 -3.51
C HIS A 33 -1.06 12.08 -5.01
N GLU A 34 -1.86 12.84 -5.77
CA GLU A 34 -1.74 12.94 -7.23
C GLU A 34 -0.37 13.45 -7.69
N LYS A 35 0.26 14.37 -6.96
CA LYS A 35 1.61 14.86 -7.29
C LYS A 35 2.63 13.73 -7.29
N THR A 36 2.62 12.89 -6.26
CA THR A 36 3.52 11.74 -6.14
C THR A 36 3.14 10.66 -7.17
N ALA A 37 1.84 10.40 -7.35
CA ALA A 37 1.35 9.45 -8.34
C ALA A 37 1.78 9.81 -9.77
N GLN A 38 1.80 11.09 -10.12
CA GLN A 38 2.34 11.59 -11.39
C GLN A 38 3.86 11.39 -11.48
N TYR A 39 4.59 11.70 -10.40
CA TYR A 39 6.04 11.53 -10.36
C TYR A 39 6.46 10.08 -10.58
N ILE A 40 5.79 9.13 -9.94
CA ILE A 40 6.04 7.69 -10.13
C ILE A 40 5.35 7.09 -11.37
N ARG A 41 4.65 7.93 -12.14
CA ARG A 41 3.95 7.54 -13.38
C ARG A 41 2.91 6.45 -13.17
N ARG A 42 2.06 6.58 -12.15
CA ARG A 42 0.96 5.64 -11.90
C ARG A 42 0.09 5.42 -13.15
N GLY A 43 -0.06 6.43 -14.00
CA GLY A 43 -0.71 6.30 -15.32
C GLY A 43 -2.22 6.50 -15.32
N TYR A 44 -2.87 6.69 -14.17
CA TYR A 44 -4.30 6.98 -14.03
C TYR A 44 -4.57 7.87 -12.80
N PRO A 45 -5.66 8.67 -12.83
CA PRO A 45 -6.02 9.54 -11.72
C PRO A 45 -6.66 8.74 -10.56
N LEU A 46 -6.71 9.35 -9.38
CA LEU A 46 -7.31 8.75 -8.19
C LEU A 46 -8.77 8.36 -8.42
N SER A 47 -9.55 9.18 -9.13
CA SER A 47 -10.95 8.89 -9.46
C SER A 47 -11.15 7.57 -10.22
N CYS A 48 -10.22 7.20 -11.08
CA CYS A 48 -10.27 5.92 -11.79
C CYS A 48 -10.09 4.72 -10.84
N PHE A 49 -9.22 4.87 -9.84
CA PHE A 49 -9.06 3.89 -8.78
C PHE A 49 -10.33 3.75 -7.94
N GLU A 50 -10.93 4.89 -7.52
CA GLU A 50 -12.19 4.90 -6.75
C GLU A 50 -13.34 4.25 -7.51
N GLU A 51 -13.48 4.55 -8.79
CA GLU A 51 -14.48 3.93 -9.67
C GLU A 51 -14.28 2.41 -9.71
N ALA A 52 -13.04 1.94 -9.90
CA ALA A 52 -12.73 0.51 -9.93
C ALA A 52 -13.05 -0.19 -8.60
N VAL A 53 -12.71 0.42 -7.45
CA VAL A 53 -13.05 -0.12 -6.13
C VAL A 53 -14.57 -0.24 -5.97
N ASN A 54 -15.32 0.81 -6.30
CA ASN A 54 -16.77 0.83 -6.17
C ASN A 54 -17.45 -0.19 -7.08
N GLU A 55 -16.98 -0.33 -8.33
CA GLU A 55 -17.53 -1.29 -9.30
C GLU A 55 -17.28 -2.75 -8.88
N LEU A 56 -16.10 -3.05 -8.36
CA LEU A 56 -15.76 -4.38 -7.86
C LEU A 56 -16.55 -4.71 -6.60
N HIS A 57 -16.65 -3.74 -5.67
CA HIS A 57 -17.43 -3.90 -4.44
C HIS A 57 -18.91 -4.21 -4.74
N ARG A 58 -19.54 -3.46 -5.66
CA ARG A 58 -20.94 -3.70 -6.09
C ARG A 58 -21.18 -5.09 -6.64
N ARG A 59 -20.14 -5.75 -7.18
CA ARG A 59 -20.18 -7.13 -7.71
C ARG A 59 -19.77 -8.19 -6.70
N GLY A 60 -19.50 -7.78 -5.44
CA GLY A 60 -19.06 -8.70 -4.39
C GLY A 60 -17.66 -9.29 -4.66
N ILE A 61 -16.81 -8.59 -5.39
CA ILE A 61 -15.43 -9.00 -5.68
C ILE A 61 -14.50 -8.30 -4.70
N PRO A 62 -13.79 -9.04 -3.82
CA PRO A 62 -12.85 -8.45 -2.89
C PRO A 62 -11.71 -7.72 -3.58
N VAL A 63 -11.35 -6.54 -3.05
CA VAL A 63 -10.26 -5.71 -3.55
C VAL A 63 -9.11 -5.69 -2.55
N ILE A 64 -7.91 -5.97 -3.04
CA ILE A 64 -6.66 -5.83 -2.29
C ILE A 64 -5.89 -4.64 -2.87
N VAL A 65 -5.55 -3.68 -2.04
CA VAL A 65 -4.89 -2.45 -2.50
C VAL A 65 -3.39 -2.52 -2.28
N HIS A 66 -2.61 -2.13 -3.28
CA HIS A 66 -1.17 -1.98 -3.16
C HIS A 66 -0.82 -0.52 -2.87
N THR A 67 -0.07 -0.29 -1.79
CA THR A 67 0.55 0.99 -1.44
C THR A 67 2.06 0.86 -1.41
N ILE A 68 2.77 1.98 -1.58
CA ILE A 68 4.23 2.02 -1.49
C ILE A 68 4.62 3.04 -0.43
N LEU A 69 5.39 2.61 0.56
CA LEU A 69 5.95 3.43 1.62
C LEU A 69 7.35 3.92 1.22
N GLY A 70 7.66 5.17 1.56
CA GLY A 70 8.94 5.80 1.25
C GLY A 70 9.02 6.37 -0.16
N LEU A 71 7.89 6.77 -0.75
CA LEU A 71 7.85 7.45 -2.04
C LEU A 71 8.52 8.82 -1.97
N PRO A 72 9.23 9.25 -3.03
CA PRO A 72 9.87 10.56 -3.06
C PRO A 72 8.87 11.69 -2.84
N GLY A 73 9.19 12.57 -1.89
CA GLY A 73 8.37 13.71 -1.54
C GLY A 73 7.20 13.41 -0.60
N GLU A 74 7.09 12.18 -0.11
CA GLU A 74 6.15 11.79 0.94
C GLU A 74 6.88 11.54 2.26
N GLY A 75 6.40 12.20 3.31
CA GLY A 75 6.76 11.93 4.69
C GLY A 75 5.73 11.06 5.39
N GLN A 76 5.82 11.02 6.70
CA GLN A 76 4.92 10.23 7.54
C GLN A 76 3.46 10.71 7.44
N GLU A 77 3.24 12.02 7.35
CA GLU A 77 1.88 12.62 7.26
C GLU A 77 1.16 12.20 5.97
N GLU A 78 1.85 12.21 4.83
CA GLU A 78 1.28 11.79 3.55
C GLU A 78 0.96 10.30 3.55
N VAL A 79 1.82 9.47 4.15
CA VAL A 79 1.56 8.05 4.29
C VAL A 79 0.33 7.81 5.17
N PHE A 80 0.23 8.51 6.30
CA PHE A 80 -0.93 8.39 7.20
C PHE A 80 -2.22 8.85 6.54
N ALA A 81 -2.20 9.99 5.81
CA ALA A 81 -3.34 10.42 5.03
C ALA A 81 -3.80 9.35 4.03
N THR A 82 -2.85 8.63 3.41
CA THR A 82 -3.18 7.50 2.53
C THR A 82 -3.84 6.34 3.31
N MET A 83 -3.39 6.01 4.52
CA MET A 83 -4.02 4.97 5.36
C MET A 83 -5.43 5.37 5.79
N ASP A 84 -5.61 6.62 6.23
CA ASP A 84 -6.92 7.14 6.65
C ASP A 84 -7.90 7.18 5.46
N TYR A 85 -7.44 7.56 4.27
CA TYR A 85 -8.23 7.48 3.04
C TYR A 85 -8.68 6.05 2.74
N LEU A 86 -7.79 5.05 2.86
CA LEU A 86 -8.12 3.66 2.61
C LEU A 86 -9.14 3.11 3.62
N ASN A 87 -9.13 3.58 4.86
CA ASN A 87 -10.12 3.22 5.87
C ASN A 87 -11.55 3.58 5.47
N GLY A 88 -11.72 4.62 4.63
CA GLY A 88 -13.02 5.04 4.09
C GLY A 88 -13.53 4.21 2.91
N LEU A 89 -12.72 3.31 2.35
CA LEU A 89 -13.05 2.54 1.15
C LEU A 89 -13.60 1.14 1.46
N SER A 90 -14.39 0.61 0.52
CA SER A 90 -14.92 -0.76 0.56
C SER A 90 -13.90 -1.75 -0.01
N ILE A 91 -12.76 -1.91 0.67
CA ILE A 91 -11.69 -2.84 0.31
C ILE A 91 -11.58 -3.96 1.34
N SER A 92 -10.97 -5.08 0.96
CA SER A 92 -10.86 -6.28 1.80
C SER A 92 -9.45 -6.47 2.37
N GLY A 93 -8.45 -5.86 1.78
CA GLY A 93 -7.08 -6.01 2.25
C GLY A 93 -6.10 -5.05 1.60
N ILE A 94 -4.88 -5.08 2.12
CA ILE A 94 -3.83 -4.14 1.73
C ILE A 94 -2.46 -4.83 1.66
N LYS A 95 -1.62 -4.34 0.77
CA LYS A 95 -0.19 -4.65 0.70
C LYS A 95 0.60 -3.37 0.96
N LEU A 96 1.29 -3.31 2.08
CA LEU A 96 2.25 -2.25 2.40
C LEU A 96 3.60 -2.64 1.80
N GLN A 97 4.01 -1.96 0.74
CA GLN A 97 5.26 -2.27 0.05
C GLN A 97 6.31 -1.18 0.31
N LEU A 98 7.57 -1.59 0.39
CA LEU A 98 8.69 -0.66 0.43
C LEU A 98 9.03 -0.19 -0.97
N LEU A 99 9.36 1.10 -1.12
CA LEU A 99 9.95 1.60 -2.35
C LEU A 99 11.26 0.88 -2.65
N HIS A 100 11.40 0.36 -3.86
CA HIS A 100 12.63 -0.20 -4.39
C HIS A 100 13.16 0.64 -5.57
N VAL A 101 14.39 1.06 -5.48
CA VAL A 101 15.12 1.70 -6.58
C VAL A 101 15.78 0.61 -7.41
N LEU A 102 15.34 0.45 -8.65
CA LEU A 102 15.80 -0.61 -9.55
C LEU A 102 16.65 -0.05 -10.68
N LYS A 103 17.68 -0.78 -11.09
CA LYS A 103 18.53 -0.43 -12.25
C LYS A 103 17.67 -0.18 -13.50
N ASN A 104 18.16 0.68 -14.36
CA ASN A 104 17.56 1.01 -15.66
C ASN A 104 16.17 1.67 -15.55
N THR A 105 15.90 2.38 -14.46
CA THR A 105 14.69 3.19 -14.28
C THR A 105 15.05 4.66 -14.13
N ASP A 106 14.11 5.56 -14.48
CA ASP A 106 14.29 6.99 -14.26
C ASP A 106 14.44 7.31 -12.75
N LEU A 107 13.76 6.53 -11.90
CA LEU A 107 13.87 6.65 -10.46
C LEU A 107 15.31 6.37 -9.97
N ALA A 108 16.02 5.43 -10.61
CA ALA A 108 17.42 5.18 -10.30
C ALA A 108 18.33 6.37 -10.68
N ALA A 109 18.03 7.06 -11.78
CA ALA A 109 18.75 8.27 -12.18
C ALA A 109 18.49 9.41 -11.17
N ASP A 110 17.27 9.58 -10.72
CA ASP A 110 16.91 10.58 -9.72
C ASP A 110 17.55 10.29 -8.35
N TYR A 111 17.59 9.03 -7.95
CA TYR A 111 18.29 8.60 -6.74
C TYR A 111 19.79 8.84 -6.80
N ALA A 112 20.43 8.48 -7.92
CA ALA A 112 21.86 8.75 -8.14
C ALA A 112 22.19 10.25 -8.17
N ALA A 113 21.25 11.10 -8.57
CA ALA A 113 21.35 12.54 -8.54
C ALA A 113 21.07 13.15 -7.15
N GLY A 114 20.79 12.34 -6.13
CA GLY A 114 20.50 12.80 -4.77
C GLY A 114 19.18 13.56 -4.61
N LYS A 115 18.19 13.32 -5.50
CA LYS A 115 16.91 14.03 -5.43
C LYS A 115 15.99 13.51 -4.30
N PHE A 116 16.23 12.30 -3.80
CA PHE A 116 15.53 11.71 -2.67
C PHE A 116 16.41 10.66 -2.01
N GLU A 117 16.05 10.29 -0.80
CA GLU A 117 16.66 9.21 -0.03
C GLU A 117 15.67 8.06 0.13
N VAL A 118 16.16 6.84 0.30
CA VAL A 118 15.34 5.67 0.65
C VAL A 118 15.27 5.51 2.17
N LEU A 119 14.20 4.90 2.65
CA LEU A 119 14.06 4.64 4.09
C LEU A 119 15.11 3.63 4.58
N GLU A 120 15.73 3.95 5.71
CA GLU A 120 16.48 2.99 6.50
C GLU A 120 15.54 1.96 7.14
N GLN A 121 16.05 0.77 7.45
CA GLN A 121 15.24 -0.33 7.98
C GLN A 121 14.45 0.07 9.22
N ASP A 122 15.08 0.78 10.16
CA ASP A 122 14.46 1.21 11.41
C ASP A 122 13.28 2.14 11.18
N ALA A 123 13.47 3.18 10.38
CA ALA A 123 12.41 4.12 9.99
C ALA A 123 11.26 3.43 9.25
N TYR A 124 11.57 2.48 8.36
CA TYR A 124 10.57 1.71 7.65
C TYR A 124 9.72 0.86 8.60
N LEU A 125 10.34 0.14 9.55
CA LEU A 125 9.62 -0.71 10.49
C LEU A 125 8.72 0.11 11.41
N THR A 126 9.19 1.25 11.90
CA THR A 126 8.38 2.20 12.68
C THR A 126 7.17 2.66 11.85
N LEU A 127 7.40 3.10 10.61
CA LEU A 127 6.32 3.55 9.72
C LEU A 127 5.28 2.45 9.44
N VAL A 128 5.72 1.19 9.23
CA VAL A 128 4.80 0.05 9.03
C VAL A 128 3.95 -0.19 10.28
N ILE A 129 4.55 -0.16 11.48
CA ILE A 129 3.82 -0.35 12.74
C ILE A 129 2.76 0.75 12.90
N ASP A 130 3.13 2.00 12.65
CA ASP A 130 2.20 3.13 12.75
C ASP A 130 1.08 3.05 11.70
N CYS A 131 1.37 2.58 10.48
CA CYS A 131 0.34 2.28 9.48
C CYS A 131 -0.63 1.19 9.97
N LEU A 132 -0.10 0.11 10.54
CA LEU A 132 -0.95 -0.98 11.06
C LEU A 132 -1.85 -0.51 12.20
N ARG A 133 -1.35 0.31 13.11
CA ARG A 133 -2.15 0.89 14.21
C ARG A 133 -3.33 1.74 13.69
N ARG A 134 -3.18 2.39 12.53
CA ARG A 134 -4.20 3.24 11.89
C ARG A 134 -5.20 2.48 11.05
N LEU A 135 -4.80 1.36 10.46
CA LEU A 135 -5.65 0.60 9.53
C LEU A 135 -6.76 -0.15 10.26
N ARG A 136 -7.95 -0.19 9.66
CA ARG A 136 -9.08 -0.95 10.18
C ARG A 136 -8.70 -2.42 10.45
N PRO A 137 -9.15 -3.00 11.58
CA PRO A 137 -8.78 -4.37 11.96
C PRO A 137 -9.38 -5.46 11.04
N ASP A 138 -10.42 -5.13 10.24
CA ASP A 138 -11.04 -6.04 9.29
C ASP A 138 -10.28 -6.16 7.95
N PHE A 139 -9.28 -5.31 7.71
CA PHE A 139 -8.42 -5.46 6.53
C PHE A 139 -7.44 -6.61 6.69
N VAL A 140 -7.36 -7.46 5.66
CA VAL A 140 -6.32 -8.48 5.60
C VAL A 140 -5.00 -7.83 5.14
N ILE A 141 -3.96 -7.96 5.96
CA ILE A 141 -2.62 -7.49 5.59
C ILE A 141 -1.92 -8.60 4.80
N HIS A 142 -1.88 -8.46 3.48
CA HIS A 142 -1.32 -9.47 2.59
C HIS A 142 0.21 -9.42 2.54
N ARG A 143 0.78 -8.23 2.77
CA ARG A 143 2.22 -8.01 2.68
C ARG A 143 2.62 -6.76 3.46
N VAL A 144 3.79 -6.81 4.09
CA VAL A 144 4.43 -5.68 4.80
C VAL A 144 5.87 -5.43 4.34
N THR A 145 6.30 -6.06 3.23
CA THR A 145 7.63 -5.87 2.62
C THR A 145 7.51 -5.98 1.10
N GLY A 146 8.44 -5.41 0.35
CA GLY A 146 8.55 -5.62 -1.08
C GLY A 146 9.44 -6.83 -1.43
N ASP A 147 9.30 -7.34 -2.65
CA ASP A 147 10.23 -8.29 -3.26
C ASP A 147 10.86 -7.62 -4.48
N GLY A 148 11.99 -6.94 -4.29
CA GLY A 148 12.78 -6.44 -5.41
C GLY A 148 13.63 -7.55 -6.03
N PRO A 149 13.75 -7.63 -7.37
CA PRO A 149 14.68 -8.56 -8.00
C PRO A 149 16.11 -8.20 -7.59
N GLY A 150 16.78 -9.12 -6.87
CA GLY A 150 18.05 -8.85 -6.18
C GLY A 150 19.19 -8.38 -7.08
N ASP A 151 19.23 -8.83 -8.33
CA ASP A 151 20.20 -8.44 -9.34
C ASP A 151 19.96 -7.02 -9.91
N LEU A 152 18.74 -6.53 -9.83
CA LEU A 152 18.35 -5.19 -10.26
C LEU A 152 18.25 -4.17 -9.13
N LEU A 153 18.21 -4.61 -7.88
CA LEU A 153 18.03 -3.71 -6.74
C LEU A 153 19.28 -2.84 -6.51
N ILE A 154 19.08 -1.53 -6.48
CA ILE A 154 20.07 -0.53 -6.09
C ILE A 154 19.93 -0.22 -4.59
N ALA A 155 18.70 0.12 -4.17
CA ALA A 155 18.38 0.52 -2.80
C ALA A 155 16.89 0.29 -2.46
N PRO A 156 16.57 0.11 -1.17
CA PRO A 156 17.48 -0.15 -0.07
C PRO A 156 17.92 -1.62 -0.02
N THR A 157 19.20 -1.88 0.17
CA THR A 157 19.77 -3.24 0.11
C THR A 157 19.39 -4.13 1.30
N TRP A 158 19.07 -3.54 2.46
CA TRP A 158 18.61 -4.28 3.65
C TRP A 158 17.30 -5.05 3.40
N SER A 159 16.47 -4.61 2.43
CA SER A 159 15.20 -5.26 2.09
C SER A 159 15.37 -6.69 1.54
N GLN A 160 16.57 -7.07 1.08
CA GLN A 160 16.88 -8.43 0.63
C GLN A 160 16.87 -9.44 1.79
N ALA A 161 17.13 -8.99 3.02
CA ALA A 161 17.07 -9.81 4.22
C ALA A 161 15.65 -10.00 4.76
N LYS A 162 14.68 -10.27 3.89
CA LYS A 162 13.23 -10.29 4.17
C LYS A 162 12.85 -11.02 5.46
N ARG A 163 13.45 -12.20 5.72
CA ARG A 163 13.15 -12.97 6.93
C ARG A 163 13.56 -12.22 8.20
N THR A 164 14.72 -11.56 8.17
CA THR A 164 15.22 -10.74 9.29
C THR A 164 14.31 -9.55 9.52
N VAL A 165 13.91 -8.85 8.45
CA VAL A 165 13.00 -7.70 8.51
C VAL A 165 11.65 -8.08 9.12
N LEU A 166 11.07 -9.21 8.70
CA LEU A 166 9.79 -9.69 9.24
C LEU A 166 9.90 -10.12 10.71
N ASN A 167 10.99 -10.79 11.09
CA ASN A 167 11.22 -11.17 12.48
C ASN A 167 11.36 -9.94 13.38
N GLU A 168 12.09 -8.92 12.92
CA GLU A 168 12.25 -7.65 13.64
C GLU A 168 10.92 -6.91 13.77
N LEU A 169 10.11 -6.85 12.71
CA LEU A 169 8.77 -6.26 12.76
C LEU A 169 7.92 -6.92 13.85
N HIS A 170 7.85 -8.26 13.84
CA HIS A 170 7.06 -8.99 14.82
C HIS A 170 7.58 -8.79 16.25
N HIS A 171 8.92 -8.72 16.43
CA HIS A 171 9.53 -8.46 17.72
C HIS A 171 9.11 -7.10 18.27
N ARG A 172 9.27 -6.03 17.47
CA ARG A 172 8.88 -4.66 17.86
C ARG A 172 7.39 -4.56 18.15
N MET A 173 6.53 -5.10 17.30
CA MET A 173 5.08 -5.10 17.54
C MET A 173 4.74 -5.75 18.89
N LYS A 174 5.43 -6.83 19.26
CA LYS A 174 5.23 -7.50 20.54
C LYS A 174 5.73 -6.65 21.72
N GLU A 175 6.91 -6.04 21.62
CA GLU A 175 7.47 -5.19 22.67
C GLU A 175 6.64 -3.92 22.89
N GLU A 176 6.15 -3.31 21.81
CA GLU A 176 5.33 -2.11 21.85
C GLU A 176 3.84 -2.40 22.12
N HIS A 177 3.44 -3.67 22.26
CA HIS A 177 2.04 -4.08 22.33
C HIS A 177 1.19 -3.51 21.19
N ALA A 178 1.81 -3.36 19.98
CA ALA A 178 1.16 -2.79 18.83
C ALA A 178 0.28 -3.82 18.12
N TYR A 179 -0.94 -3.40 17.74
CA TYR A 179 -1.86 -4.23 16.95
C TYR A 179 -2.60 -3.39 15.91
N GLN A 180 -3.11 -4.07 14.89
CA GLN A 180 -3.86 -3.44 13.82
C GLN A 180 -5.15 -2.81 14.35
N GLY A 181 -5.37 -1.53 14.04
CA GLY A 181 -6.54 -0.77 14.45
C GLY A 181 -6.45 -0.16 15.85
N GLN A 182 -5.31 -0.25 16.51
CA GLN A 182 -5.13 0.26 17.88
C GLN A 182 -5.58 1.73 18.04
N LEU A 183 -5.20 2.61 17.12
CA LEU A 183 -5.58 4.03 17.20
C LEU A 183 -7.08 4.26 16.97
N LEU A 184 -7.73 3.42 16.18
CA LEU A 184 -9.19 3.50 15.97
C LEU A 184 -9.97 3.05 17.20
N ASP A 185 -9.42 2.15 18.00
CA ASP A 185 -10.04 1.71 19.26
C ASP A 185 -9.86 2.77 20.35
N GLU A 186 -8.69 3.43 20.42
CA GLU A 186 -8.40 4.52 21.35
C GLU A 186 -9.33 5.72 21.11
N GLU A 187 -9.60 6.08 19.84
CA GLU A 187 -10.55 7.13 19.49
C GLU A 187 -11.99 6.81 19.93
N LYS A 188 -12.41 5.55 19.83
CA LYS A 188 -13.74 5.09 20.29
C LYS A 188 -13.84 5.04 21.82
N GLY A 189 -12.75 4.64 22.50
CA GLY A 189 -12.70 4.57 23.96
C GLY A 189 -12.59 5.93 24.65
N GLY A 190 -12.02 6.94 23.97
CA GLY A 190 -11.90 8.31 24.48
C GLY A 190 -13.21 9.12 24.49
N ASN A 191 -14.28 8.62 23.89
CA ASN A 191 -15.58 9.30 23.76
C ASN A 191 -16.66 8.70 24.67
N THR A 192 -16.29 8.09 25.81
CA THR A 192 -17.26 7.70 26.84
C THR A 192 -17.46 8.89 27.80
N PRO A 193 -18.67 9.43 27.91
CA PRO A 193 -18.99 10.58 28.76
C PRO A 193 -18.88 10.29 30.24
#